data_dbd0fdc9675dc78b1b98c859cc9afd02
#
_entry.id   dbd0fdc9675dc78b1b98c859cc9afd02
#
_cell.length_a   1.000
_cell.length_b   1.000
_cell.length_c   1.000
_cell.angle_alpha   90.00
_cell.angle_beta   90.00
_cell.angle_gamma   90.00
#
_symmetry.space_group_name_H-M   'P 1'
#
loop_
_entity.id
_entity.type
_entity.pdbx_description
1 polymer ?
#
loop_
_entity_poly.entity_id
_entity_poly.type
_entity_poly.pdbx_seq_one_letter_code
_entity_poly.pdbx_strand_id
1 'polypeptide(L)'
;PLRLVGSEMCIRDSGMAVDGDNEAQQAACYLAEALQAYPFRVPEAERSAYHAAACFCSNYLVTITAIAQQLFERWTPDKARALQFLLPLLDGTVSNLHQTSLARKALTGPIARGDVGTVAGHLKILPEELQLVYRELALQTVRLASENGSIDEAKAKSLQELLKA
;
A
#
# COMPACT_ATOMS: atom_id res chain seq x y z
N PRO A 1 -13.56 29.67 2.78
CA PRO A 1 -12.14 29.36 2.71
C PRO A 1 -11.97 27.92 2.21
N LEU A 2 -11.23 27.77 1.11
CA LEU A 2 -10.76 26.45 0.66
C LEU A 2 -9.85 25.90 1.76
N ARG A 3 -10.37 25.04 2.57
CA ARG A 3 -9.59 24.30 3.55
C ARG A 3 -8.99 23.12 2.81
N LEU A 4 -7.73 23.21 2.39
CA LEU A 4 -6.93 22.09 1.94
C LEU A 4 -6.72 21.17 3.16
N VAL A 5 -7.67 20.27 3.38
CA VAL A 5 -7.58 19.30 4.48
C VAL A 5 -6.42 18.35 4.20
N GLY A 6 -5.40 18.36 5.04
CA GLY A 6 -4.25 17.47 4.98
C GLY A 6 -3.06 17.93 4.14
N SER A 7 -3.12 19.11 3.48
CA SER A 7 -2.08 19.54 2.53
C SER A 7 -0.71 19.83 3.17
N GLU A 8 -0.67 20.38 4.38
CA GLU A 8 0.63 20.70 5.03
C GLU A 8 1.41 19.45 5.43
N MET A 9 0.72 18.42 5.95
CA MET A 9 1.37 17.15 6.30
C MET A 9 1.76 16.31 5.08
N CYS A 10 1.08 16.50 3.94
CA CYS A 10 1.39 15.77 2.70
C CYS A 10 2.51 16.42 1.88
N ILE A 11 2.88 17.68 2.13
CA ILE A 11 3.89 18.41 1.36
C ILE A 11 5.24 18.35 2.05
N ARG A 12 5.29 18.60 3.36
CA ARG A 12 6.54 18.54 4.13
C ARG A 12 7.13 17.14 4.06
N ASP A 13 8.43 17.05 3.81
CA ASP A 13 9.20 15.80 3.67
C ASP A 13 8.74 14.87 2.52
N SER A 14 7.83 15.35 1.64
CA SER A 14 7.38 14.57 0.48
C SER A 14 8.28 14.79 -0.74
N GLY A 15 8.26 13.82 -1.66
CA GLY A 15 8.81 14.00 -2.99
C GLY A 15 7.87 14.86 -3.83
N MET A 16 8.39 15.94 -4.44
CA MET A 16 7.65 16.83 -5.34
C MET A 16 8.20 16.72 -6.76
N ALA A 17 7.42 16.18 -7.69
CA ALA A 17 7.80 16.09 -9.08
C ALA A 17 7.79 17.51 -9.70
N VAL A 18 8.92 17.89 -10.30
CA VAL A 18 9.08 19.18 -10.97
C VAL A 18 9.34 18.98 -12.46
N ASP A 19 8.79 19.88 -13.29
CA ASP A 19 8.89 19.82 -14.74
C ASP A 19 8.82 21.23 -15.36
N GLY A 20 9.11 21.33 -16.67
CA GLY A 20 9.11 22.58 -17.43
C GLY A 20 10.47 22.83 -18.08
N ASP A 21 10.66 24.04 -18.63
CA ASP A 21 11.96 24.53 -19.08
C ASP A 21 12.89 24.83 -17.89
N ASN A 22 14.11 25.25 -18.17
CA ASN A 22 15.12 25.48 -17.12
C ASN A 22 14.68 26.51 -16.09
N GLU A 23 14.01 27.59 -16.52
CA GLU A 23 13.56 28.64 -15.63
C GLU A 23 12.40 28.20 -14.76
N ALA A 24 11.42 27.54 -15.35
CA ALA A 24 10.29 26.91 -14.62
C ALA A 24 10.76 25.87 -13.60
N GLN A 25 11.72 25.01 -13.97
CA GLN A 25 12.28 24.02 -13.06
C GLN A 25 13.01 24.65 -11.87
N GLN A 26 13.82 25.71 -12.10
CA GLN A 26 14.49 26.41 -11.02
C GLN A 26 13.49 27.04 -10.04
N ALA A 27 12.44 27.68 -10.56
CA ALA A 27 11.38 28.25 -9.74
C ALA A 27 10.61 27.16 -8.96
N ALA A 28 10.30 26.03 -9.60
CA ALA A 28 9.61 24.92 -8.95
C ALA A 28 10.47 24.25 -7.86
N CYS A 29 11.77 24.07 -8.09
CA CYS A 29 12.71 23.58 -7.06
C CYS A 29 12.76 24.52 -5.86
N TYR A 30 12.91 25.81 -6.09
CA TYR A 30 12.91 26.81 -5.01
C TYR A 30 11.63 26.77 -4.18
N LEU A 31 10.47 26.66 -4.84
CA LEU A 31 9.17 26.54 -4.13
C LEU A 31 9.07 25.25 -3.35
N ALA A 32 9.52 24.11 -3.92
CA ALA A 32 9.50 22.81 -3.23
C ALA A 32 10.37 22.87 -1.96
N GLU A 33 11.58 23.41 -2.06
CA GLU A 33 12.50 23.55 -0.93
C GLU A 33 11.93 24.50 0.14
N ALA A 34 11.31 25.61 -0.27
CA ALA A 34 10.64 26.54 0.66
C ALA A 34 9.48 25.89 1.42
N LEU A 35 8.84 24.88 0.83
CA LEU A 35 7.80 24.05 1.45
C LEU A 35 8.37 22.85 2.23
N GLN A 36 9.69 22.71 2.32
CA GLN A 36 10.39 21.58 2.92
C GLN A 36 10.07 20.24 2.25
N ALA A 37 9.83 20.25 0.94
CA ALA A 37 9.67 19.08 0.09
C ALA A 37 10.96 18.77 -0.67
N TYR A 38 11.10 17.52 -1.16
CA TYR A 38 12.25 17.08 -1.94
C TYR A 38 11.92 17.15 -3.44
N PRO A 39 12.41 18.15 -4.21
CA PRO A 39 12.16 18.23 -5.64
C PRO A 39 12.88 17.08 -6.37
N PHE A 40 12.21 16.46 -7.32
CA PHE A 40 12.79 15.45 -8.20
C PHE A 40 12.16 15.53 -9.59
N ARG A 41 12.87 15.00 -10.58
CA ARG A 41 12.43 15.06 -11.97
C ARG A 41 11.82 13.74 -12.41
N VAL A 42 10.65 13.82 -13.06
CA VAL A 42 10.02 12.67 -13.73
C VAL A 42 10.06 12.93 -15.23
N PRO A 43 10.78 12.11 -16.03
CA PRO A 43 10.74 12.21 -17.48
C PRO A 43 9.33 12.09 -18.02
N GLU A 44 9.01 12.76 -19.11
CA GLU A 44 7.67 12.75 -19.70
C GLU A 44 7.15 11.33 -19.97
N ALA A 45 8.00 10.47 -20.51
CA ALA A 45 7.66 9.06 -20.77
C ALA A 45 7.31 8.26 -19.51
N GLU A 46 7.74 8.68 -18.32
CA GLU A 46 7.57 7.99 -17.04
C GLU A 46 6.42 8.59 -16.19
N ARG A 47 5.76 9.65 -16.62
CA ARG A 47 4.68 10.31 -15.85
C ARG A 47 3.53 9.36 -15.50
N SER A 48 3.16 8.48 -16.44
CA SER A 48 2.11 7.49 -16.20
C SER A 48 2.51 6.47 -15.13
N ALA A 49 3.76 6.02 -15.10
CA ALA A 49 4.29 5.13 -14.09
C ALA A 49 4.35 5.81 -12.71
N TYR A 50 4.78 7.07 -12.67
CA TYR A 50 4.76 7.88 -11.45
C TYR A 50 3.34 8.02 -10.88
N HIS A 51 2.35 8.35 -11.73
CA HIS A 51 0.97 8.46 -11.30
C HIS A 51 0.40 7.12 -10.83
N ALA A 52 0.73 6.02 -11.51
CA ALA A 52 0.33 4.67 -11.07
C ALA A 52 0.89 4.33 -9.68
N ALA A 53 2.14 4.69 -9.38
CA ALA A 53 2.71 4.51 -8.04
C ALA A 53 1.93 5.28 -6.97
N ALA A 54 1.55 6.53 -7.26
CA ALA A 54 0.71 7.33 -6.35
C ALA A 54 -0.68 6.69 -6.15
N CYS A 55 -1.27 6.12 -7.20
CA CYS A 55 -2.54 5.38 -7.11
C CYS A 55 -2.42 4.16 -6.19
N PHE A 56 -1.33 3.41 -6.25
CA PHE A 56 -1.10 2.29 -5.34
C PHE A 56 -1.04 2.73 -3.88
N CYS A 57 -0.32 3.83 -3.58
CA CYS A 57 -0.18 4.32 -2.21
C CYS A 57 -1.42 5.02 -1.64
N SER A 58 -2.29 5.55 -2.48
CA SER A 58 -3.45 6.35 -2.05
C SER A 58 -4.77 5.66 -2.42
N ASN A 59 -5.13 5.64 -3.69
CA ASN A 59 -6.44 5.19 -4.13
C ASN A 59 -6.67 3.70 -3.80
N TYR A 60 -5.69 2.84 -4.06
CA TYR A 60 -5.85 1.40 -3.78
C TYR A 60 -5.77 1.07 -2.29
N LEU A 61 -5.08 1.88 -1.49
CA LEU A 61 -5.15 1.76 -0.04
C LEU A 61 -6.59 1.98 0.46
N VAL A 62 -7.29 3.00 -0.06
CA VAL A 62 -8.72 3.24 0.24
C VAL A 62 -9.58 2.05 -0.21
N THR A 63 -9.34 1.53 -1.42
CA THR A 63 -10.08 0.37 -1.94
C THR A 63 -9.89 -0.87 -1.07
N ILE A 64 -8.66 -1.21 -0.68
CA ILE A 64 -8.35 -2.35 0.19
C ILE A 64 -8.99 -2.16 1.56
N THR A 65 -8.96 -0.94 2.10
CA THR A 65 -9.61 -0.61 3.39
C THR A 65 -11.12 -0.78 3.30
N ALA A 66 -11.75 -0.37 2.18
CA ALA A 66 -13.19 -0.55 1.96
C ALA A 66 -13.57 -2.04 1.87
N ILE A 67 -12.76 -2.88 1.22
CA ILE A 67 -12.94 -4.34 1.20
C ILE A 67 -12.85 -4.91 2.60
N ALA A 68 -11.85 -4.51 3.39
CA ALA A 68 -11.71 -4.95 4.77
C ALA A 68 -12.90 -4.52 5.63
N GLN A 69 -13.39 -3.28 5.46
CA GLN A 69 -14.60 -2.79 6.13
C GLN A 69 -15.82 -3.63 5.78
N GLN A 70 -16.06 -3.93 4.52
CA GLN A 70 -17.17 -4.78 4.07
C GLN A 70 -17.13 -6.17 4.72
N LEU A 71 -15.96 -6.79 4.82
CA LEU A 71 -15.79 -8.06 5.51
C LEU A 71 -16.09 -7.95 7.01
N PHE A 72 -15.72 -6.82 7.63
CA PHE A 72 -15.88 -6.57 9.06
C PHE A 72 -17.34 -6.27 9.45
N GLU A 73 -18.17 -5.81 8.51
CA GLU A 73 -19.61 -5.56 8.70
C GLU A 73 -20.39 -6.83 9.10
N ARG A 74 -19.82 -8.03 8.92
CA ARG A 74 -20.40 -9.28 9.42
C ARG A 74 -20.55 -9.33 10.95
N TRP A 75 -19.71 -8.56 11.67
CA TRP A 75 -19.65 -8.57 13.13
C TRP A 75 -20.10 -7.26 13.76
N THR A 76 -20.37 -6.24 12.98
CA THR A 76 -20.92 -4.97 13.46
C THR A 76 -21.91 -4.41 12.43
N PRO A 77 -23.17 -4.15 12.85
CA PRO A 77 -24.17 -3.57 11.97
C PRO A 77 -23.90 -2.09 11.64
N ASP A 78 -23.07 -1.43 12.42
CA ASP A 78 -22.66 -0.04 12.21
C ASP A 78 -21.41 0.02 11.33
N LYS A 79 -21.60 0.42 10.07
CA LYS A 79 -20.52 0.55 9.08
C LYS A 79 -19.42 1.52 9.50
N ALA A 80 -19.78 2.64 10.12
CA ALA A 80 -18.81 3.62 10.60
C ALA A 80 -17.92 3.02 11.71
N ARG A 81 -18.52 2.21 12.59
CA ARG A 81 -17.79 1.50 13.64
C ARG A 81 -16.87 0.42 13.06
N ALA A 82 -17.28 -0.28 12.00
CA ALA A 82 -16.40 -1.24 11.30
C ALA A 82 -15.11 -0.57 10.83
N LEU A 83 -15.19 0.60 10.21
CA LEU A 83 -14.00 1.36 9.80
C LEU A 83 -13.16 1.79 11.01
N GLN A 84 -13.79 2.32 12.08
CA GLN A 84 -13.07 2.75 13.28
C GLN A 84 -12.26 1.62 13.93
N PHE A 85 -12.73 0.37 13.89
CA PHE A 85 -12.00 -0.79 14.41
C PHE A 85 -10.79 -1.18 13.54
N LEU A 86 -10.81 -0.85 12.25
CA LEU A 86 -9.71 -1.14 11.33
C LEU A 86 -8.63 -0.06 11.32
N LEU A 87 -8.96 1.19 11.65
CA LEU A 87 -8.01 2.30 11.62
C LEU A 87 -6.75 2.06 12.47
N PRO A 88 -6.80 1.55 13.72
CA PRO A 88 -5.60 1.28 14.49
C PRO A 88 -4.68 0.25 13.84
N LEU A 89 -5.22 -0.74 13.11
CA LEU A 89 -4.41 -1.71 12.36
C LEU A 89 -3.71 -1.04 11.17
N LEU A 90 -4.41 -0.15 10.48
CA LEU A 90 -3.85 0.63 9.38
C LEU A 90 -2.74 1.56 9.88
N ASP A 91 -3.00 2.31 10.97
CA ASP A 91 -2.02 3.20 11.59
C ASP A 91 -0.77 2.44 12.04
N GLY A 92 -0.93 1.26 12.62
CA GLY A 92 0.18 0.38 12.99
C GLY A 92 1.01 -0.05 11.78
N THR A 93 0.36 -0.36 10.65
CA THR A 93 1.05 -0.70 9.40
C THR A 93 1.84 0.50 8.86
N VAL A 94 1.24 1.69 8.84
CA VAL A 94 1.91 2.93 8.42
C VAL A 94 3.08 3.26 9.34
N SER A 95 2.90 3.11 10.66
CA SER A 95 3.98 3.30 11.64
C SER A 95 5.16 2.35 11.39
N ASN A 96 4.89 1.07 11.06
CA ASN A 96 5.95 0.11 10.72
C ASN A 96 6.68 0.52 9.42
N LEU A 97 5.98 1.05 8.42
CA LEU A 97 6.59 1.56 7.19
C LEU A 97 7.55 2.73 7.48
N HIS A 98 7.20 3.64 8.40
CA HIS A 98 8.08 4.75 8.80
C HIS A 98 9.38 4.29 9.48
N GLN A 99 9.40 3.09 10.06
CA GLN A 99 10.59 2.55 10.75
C GLN A 99 11.53 1.79 9.81
N THR A 100 11.23 1.72 8.52
CA THR A 100 12.02 0.94 7.55
C THR A 100 12.40 1.78 6.35
N SER A 101 13.54 1.46 5.72
CA SER A 101 13.97 2.04 4.45
C SER A 101 13.38 1.35 3.21
N LEU A 102 12.76 0.17 3.39
CA LEU A 102 12.20 -0.65 2.31
C LEU A 102 10.86 -1.21 2.76
N ALA A 103 9.78 -0.93 2.02
CA ALA A 103 8.42 -1.34 2.36
C ALA A 103 8.29 -2.84 2.69
N ARG A 104 9.02 -3.72 1.96
CA ARG A 104 8.99 -5.17 2.22
C ARG A 104 9.43 -5.55 3.64
N LYS A 105 10.24 -4.73 4.31
CA LYS A 105 10.71 -4.97 5.69
C LYS A 105 9.62 -4.78 6.74
N ALA A 106 8.57 -4.03 6.41
CA ALA A 106 7.39 -3.89 7.25
C ALA A 106 6.39 -5.05 7.12
N LEU A 107 6.67 -6.03 6.22
CA LEU A 107 5.75 -7.13 5.95
C LEU A 107 5.59 -8.03 7.18
N THR A 108 4.34 -8.29 7.55
CA THR A 108 3.91 -9.20 8.63
C THR A 108 2.80 -10.12 8.13
N GLY A 109 2.26 -10.95 9.02
CA GLY A 109 1.09 -11.76 8.72
C GLY A 109 1.40 -13.19 8.29
N PRO A 110 0.38 -13.98 7.86
CA PRO A 110 0.50 -15.42 7.62
C PRO A 110 1.45 -15.74 6.46
N ILE A 111 1.43 -14.98 5.38
CA ILE A 111 2.32 -15.20 4.23
C ILE A 111 3.78 -14.97 4.62
N ALA A 112 4.07 -13.92 5.40
CA ALA A 112 5.43 -13.66 5.90
C ALA A 112 5.98 -14.77 6.81
N ARG A 113 5.09 -15.58 7.41
CA ARG A 113 5.45 -16.75 8.22
C ARG A 113 5.40 -18.07 7.44
N GLY A 114 4.92 -18.07 6.20
CA GLY A 114 4.72 -19.27 5.39
C GLY A 114 3.56 -20.15 5.88
N ASP A 115 2.52 -19.52 6.46
CA ASP A 115 1.35 -20.22 7.02
C ASP A 115 0.31 -20.51 5.93
N VAL A 116 0.53 -21.61 5.22
CA VAL A 116 -0.35 -22.07 4.13
C VAL A 116 -1.77 -22.39 4.63
N GLY A 117 -1.88 -22.91 5.86
CA GLY A 117 -3.17 -23.28 6.45
C GLY A 117 -4.09 -22.08 6.66
N THR A 118 -3.54 -20.99 7.21
CA THR A 118 -4.30 -19.75 7.40
C THR A 118 -4.72 -19.14 6.06
N VAL A 119 -3.85 -19.14 5.05
CA VAL A 119 -4.17 -18.61 3.71
C VAL A 119 -5.28 -19.45 3.04
N ALA A 120 -5.21 -20.77 3.15
CA ALA A 120 -6.27 -21.68 2.67
C ALA A 120 -7.61 -21.43 3.38
N GLY A 121 -7.57 -21.18 4.70
CA GLY A 121 -8.74 -20.79 5.47
C GLY A 121 -9.38 -19.49 4.96
N HIS A 122 -8.58 -18.48 4.64
CA HIS A 122 -9.09 -17.24 4.06
C HIS A 122 -9.81 -17.47 2.73
N LEU A 123 -9.22 -18.24 1.81
CA LEU A 123 -9.82 -18.53 0.51
C LEU A 123 -11.17 -19.25 0.61
N LYS A 124 -11.36 -20.10 1.64
CA LYS A 124 -12.62 -20.82 1.86
C LYS A 124 -13.79 -19.93 2.30
N ILE A 125 -13.50 -18.84 3.00
CA ILE A 125 -14.53 -17.97 3.60
C ILE A 125 -14.77 -16.69 2.83
N LEU A 126 -13.82 -16.28 1.97
CA LEU A 126 -13.96 -15.07 1.17
C LEU A 126 -15.04 -15.25 0.10
N PRO A 127 -15.91 -14.23 -0.10
CA PRO A 127 -16.81 -14.19 -1.25
C PRO A 127 -16.05 -14.36 -2.57
N GLU A 128 -16.67 -15.04 -3.54
CA GLU A 128 -16.03 -15.36 -4.83
C GLU A 128 -15.49 -14.12 -5.55
N GLU A 129 -16.25 -13.03 -5.52
CA GLU A 129 -15.86 -11.76 -6.12
C GLU A 129 -14.61 -11.13 -5.50
N LEU A 130 -14.23 -11.49 -4.27
CA LEU A 130 -13.03 -11.00 -3.60
C LEU A 130 -11.84 -11.96 -3.71
N GLN A 131 -12.05 -13.20 -4.13
CA GLN A 131 -10.97 -14.18 -4.20
C GLN A 131 -9.90 -13.79 -5.21
N LEU A 132 -10.26 -13.22 -6.37
CA LEU A 132 -9.29 -12.82 -7.38
C LEU A 132 -8.34 -11.75 -6.84
N VAL A 133 -8.87 -10.67 -6.29
CA VAL A 133 -8.05 -9.58 -5.73
C VAL A 133 -7.20 -10.07 -4.56
N TYR A 134 -7.75 -10.95 -3.71
CA TYR A 134 -7.00 -11.56 -2.62
C TYR A 134 -5.81 -12.38 -3.14
N ARG A 135 -6.02 -13.25 -4.14
CA ARG A 135 -4.99 -14.09 -4.74
C ARG A 135 -3.87 -13.28 -5.37
N GLU A 136 -4.21 -12.24 -6.14
CA GLU A 136 -3.22 -11.38 -6.78
C GLU A 136 -2.35 -10.63 -5.75
N LEU A 137 -2.96 -10.03 -4.74
CA LEU A 137 -2.23 -9.37 -3.65
C LEU A 137 -1.38 -10.38 -2.86
N ALA A 138 -1.91 -11.57 -2.58
CA ALA A 138 -1.20 -12.62 -1.87
C ALA A 138 0.02 -13.12 -2.65
N LEU A 139 -0.07 -13.29 -3.99
CA LEU A 139 1.05 -13.68 -4.83
C LEU A 139 2.18 -12.62 -4.80
N GLN A 140 1.83 -11.33 -4.86
CA GLN A 140 2.83 -10.27 -4.68
C GLN A 140 3.44 -10.30 -3.27
N THR A 141 2.63 -10.59 -2.24
CA THR A 141 3.11 -10.72 -0.86
C THR A 141 4.06 -11.91 -0.68
N VAL A 142 3.82 -13.05 -1.35
CA VAL A 142 4.74 -14.19 -1.37
C VAL A 142 6.10 -13.79 -1.97
N ARG A 143 6.08 -13.03 -3.07
CA ARG A 143 7.31 -12.51 -3.68
C ARG A 143 8.09 -11.62 -2.68
N LEU A 144 7.41 -10.67 -2.02
CA LEU A 144 8.04 -9.80 -1.01
C LEU A 144 8.61 -10.60 0.17
N ALA A 145 7.89 -11.62 0.64
CA ALA A 145 8.34 -12.50 1.73
C ALA A 145 9.59 -13.29 1.34
N SER A 146 9.67 -13.79 0.09
CA SER A 146 10.84 -14.46 -0.44
C SER A 146 12.04 -13.51 -0.57
N GLU A 147 11.84 -12.31 -1.13
CA GLU A 147 12.88 -11.27 -1.24
C GLU A 147 13.40 -10.81 0.13
N ASN A 148 12.59 -10.89 1.18
CA ASN A 148 12.99 -10.62 2.57
C ASN A 148 13.76 -11.77 3.21
N GLY A 149 13.72 -12.97 2.63
CA GLY A 149 14.18 -14.19 3.28
C GLY A 149 13.30 -14.63 4.46
N SER A 150 12.04 -14.16 4.53
CA SER A 150 11.10 -14.50 5.60
C SER A 150 10.55 -15.92 5.46
N ILE A 151 10.49 -16.41 4.23
CA ILE A 151 10.07 -17.77 3.88
C ILE A 151 11.11 -18.44 2.97
N ASP A 152 11.23 -19.75 3.09
CA ASP A 152 12.05 -20.57 2.18
C ASP A 152 11.31 -20.88 0.87
N GLU A 153 12.03 -21.47 -0.09
CA GLU A 153 11.53 -21.79 -1.42
C GLU A 153 10.36 -22.80 -1.37
N ALA A 154 10.40 -23.78 -0.45
CA ALA A 154 9.36 -24.80 -0.32
C ALA A 154 8.03 -24.17 0.12
N LYS A 155 8.06 -23.26 1.12
CA LYS A 155 6.89 -22.51 1.59
C LYS A 155 6.36 -21.56 0.51
N ALA A 156 7.27 -20.85 -0.18
CA ALA A 156 6.90 -19.96 -1.29
C ALA A 156 6.17 -20.74 -2.39
N LYS A 157 6.69 -21.90 -2.79
CA LYS A 157 6.06 -22.79 -3.78
C LYS A 157 4.68 -23.27 -3.33
N SER A 158 4.56 -23.77 -2.10
CA SER A 158 3.28 -24.23 -1.56
C SER A 158 2.21 -23.14 -1.53
N LEU A 159 2.58 -21.92 -1.13
CA LEU A 159 1.67 -20.76 -1.17
C LEU A 159 1.29 -20.39 -2.61
N GLN A 160 2.24 -20.41 -3.55
CA GLN A 160 1.96 -20.10 -4.96
C GLN A 160 1.03 -21.13 -5.60
N GLU A 161 1.21 -22.40 -5.33
CA GLU A 161 0.32 -23.49 -5.81
C GLU A 161 -1.10 -23.30 -5.28
N LEU A 162 -1.26 -23.04 -3.97
CA LEU A 162 -2.56 -22.76 -3.37
C LEU A 162 -3.26 -21.54 -3.98
N LEU A 163 -2.50 -20.46 -4.25
CA LEU A 163 -3.05 -19.21 -4.75
C LEU A 163 -3.38 -19.22 -6.25
N LYS A 164 -2.80 -20.16 -7.01
CA LYS A 164 -3.06 -20.34 -8.45
C LYS A 164 -4.15 -21.37 -8.76
N ALA A 165 -4.48 -22.23 -7.80
CA ALA A 165 -5.57 -23.21 -7.89
C ALA A 165 -6.94 -22.49 -7.82
#